data_db77293c0d3abd70470f5eeecf3b054a
#
_entry.id   db77293c0d3abd70470f5eeecf3b054a
#
_cell.length_a   1.000
_cell.length_b   1.000
_cell.length_c   1.000
_cell.angle_alpha   90.00
_cell.angle_beta   90.00
_cell.angle_gamma   90.00
#
_symmetry.space_group_name_H-M   'P 1'
#
loop_
_entity.id
_entity.type
_entity.pdbx_description
1 polymer ?
#
loop_
_entity_poly.entity_id
_entity_poly.type
_entity_poly.pdbx_seq_one_letter_code
_entity_poly.pdbx_strand_id
1 'polypeptide(L)' 'MASMKFSNDSDEYKMFGEFYQLCQKYYICEENDNYWQDLINETNALYEKWKGKVELTRELCGAIVKYEERMWKDGCDG' A
#
# COMPACT_ATOMS: atom_id res chain seq x y z
N MET A 1 3.98 28.49 -0.17
CA MET A 1 3.64 27.12 -0.60
C MET A 1 2.29 26.72 -0.05
N ALA A 2 1.40 26.25 -0.89
CA ALA A 2 0.09 25.77 -0.45
C ALA A 2 0.21 24.36 0.09
N SER A 3 -0.44 24.11 1.19
CA SER A 3 -0.53 22.76 1.75
C SER A 3 -1.99 22.45 2.03
N MET A 4 -2.30 21.17 2.01
CA MET A 4 -3.66 20.70 2.23
C MET A 4 -3.71 19.88 3.50
N LYS A 5 -4.69 20.20 4.36
CA LYS A 5 -4.90 19.45 5.59
C LYS A 5 -6.13 18.56 5.40
N PHE A 6 -5.93 17.25 5.47
CA PHE A 6 -7.04 16.32 5.34
C PHE A 6 -7.83 16.25 6.64
N SER A 7 -9.15 16.32 6.52
CA SER A 7 -10.00 16.13 7.70
C SER A 7 -10.13 14.63 7.98
N ASN A 8 -10.49 14.29 9.22
CA ASN A 8 -10.66 12.89 9.63
C ASN A 8 -11.78 12.19 8.84
N ASP A 9 -12.67 12.96 8.23
CA ASP A 9 -13.78 12.40 7.47
C ASP A 9 -13.49 12.30 5.98
N SER A 10 -12.36 12.83 5.53
CA SER A 10 -12.06 12.84 4.10
C SER A 10 -11.67 11.44 3.62
N ASP A 11 -11.93 11.18 2.34
CA ASP A 11 -11.53 9.92 1.72
C ASP A 11 -10.01 9.75 1.76
N GLU A 12 -9.28 10.85 1.55
CA GLU A 12 -7.83 10.82 1.60
C GLU A 12 -7.32 10.35 2.95
N TYR A 13 -7.86 10.89 4.02
CA TYR A 13 -7.45 10.50 5.37
C TYR A 13 -7.69 9.01 5.61
N LYS A 14 -8.87 8.54 5.23
CA LYS A 14 -9.25 7.14 5.42
C LYS A 14 -8.36 6.22 4.58
N MET A 15 -8.13 6.59 3.33
CA MET A 15 -7.28 5.79 2.45
C MET A 15 -5.85 5.71 2.97
N PHE A 16 -5.29 6.84 3.40
CA PHE A 16 -3.93 6.85 3.96
C PHE A 16 -3.84 6.00 5.22
N GLY A 17 -4.87 6.02 6.05
CA GLY A 17 -4.89 5.16 7.25
C GLY A 17 -4.86 3.69 6.90
N GLU A 18 -5.65 3.28 5.92
CA GLU A 18 -5.66 1.88 5.48
C GLU A 18 -4.35 1.51 4.80
N PHE A 19 -3.80 2.42 4.00
CA PHE A 19 -2.51 2.19 3.35
C PHE A 19 -1.39 2.05 4.38
N TYR A 20 -1.43 2.88 5.42
CA TYR A 20 -0.46 2.79 6.52
C TYR A 20 -0.50 1.42 7.19
N GLN A 21 -1.70 0.90 7.45
CA GLN A 21 -1.84 -0.43 8.04
C GLN A 21 -1.31 -1.52 7.11
N LEU A 22 -1.56 -1.37 5.81
CA LEU A 22 -1.03 -2.29 4.81
C LEU A 22 0.51 -2.29 4.85
N CYS A 23 1.10 -1.11 4.89
CA CYS A 23 2.55 -0.99 4.95
C CYS A 23 3.13 -1.62 6.21
N GLN A 24 2.48 -1.42 7.36
CA GLN A 24 2.93 -2.03 8.60
C GLN A 24 2.91 -3.55 8.52
N LYS A 25 1.85 -4.10 7.92
CA LYS A 25 1.68 -5.54 7.83
C LYS A 25 2.74 -6.20 6.95
N TYR A 26 3.16 -5.51 5.88
CA TYR A 26 4.08 -6.09 4.89
C TYR A 26 5.44 -5.40 4.87
N TYR A 27 5.78 -4.68 5.92
CA TYR A 27 7.04 -3.95 5.96
C TYR A 27 8.25 -4.88 5.92
N ILE A 28 8.16 -5.99 6.63
CA ILE A 28 9.24 -6.98 6.66
C ILE A 28 8.86 -8.11 5.71
N CYS A 29 9.64 -8.27 4.65
CA CYS A 29 9.42 -9.26 3.62
C CYS A 29 9.63 -10.68 4.18
N GLU A 30 8.78 -11.62 3.79
CA GLU A 30 8.91 -13.02 4.13
C GLU A 30 9.04 -13.85 2.86
N GLU A 31 9.91 -14.86 2.89
CA GLU A 31 10.11 -15.72 1.73
C GLU A 31 9.13 -16.88 1.71
N ASN A 32 7.87 -16.56 1.38
CA ASN A 32 6.89 -17.60 1.15
C ASN A 32 5.86 -17.10 0.13
N ASP A 33 5.26 -18.04 -0.58
CA ASP A 33 4.32 -17.72 -1.65
C ASP A 33 3.06 -17.04 -1.09
N ASN A 34 2.64 -17.43 0.10
CA ASN A 34 1.45 -16.85 0.70
C ASN A 34 1.63 -15.38 1.03
N TYR A 35 2.83 -15.00 1.48
CA TYR A 35 3.12 -13.60 1.76
C TYR A 35 2.91 -12.74 0.52
N TRP A 36 3.52 -13.13 -0.59
CA TRP A 36 3.41 -12.36 -1.83
C TRP A 36 1.98 -12.32 -2.33
N GLN A 37 1.30 -13.45 -2.30
CA GLN A 37 -0.09 -13.52 -2.75
C GLN A 37 -0.99 -12.66 -1.88
N ASP A 38 -0.80 -12.68 -0.57
CA ASP A 38 -1.58 -11.86 0.35
C ASP A 38 -1.33 -10.37 0.12
N LEU A 39 -0.08 -9.99 -0.10
CA LEU A 39 0.26 -8.60 -0.40
C LEU A 39 -0.48 -8.11 -1.65
N ILE A 40 -0.43 -8.90 -2.72
CA ILE A 40 -1.09 -8.54 -3.96
C ILE A 40 -2.60 -8.45 -3.76
N ASN A 41 -3.19 -9.43 -3.06
CA ASN A 41 -4.63 -9.44 -2.83
C ASN A 41 -5.09 -8.24 -2.01
N GLU A 42 -4.39 -7.92 -0.94
CA GLU A 42 -4.77 -6.81 -0.09
C GLU A 42 -4.53 -5.47 -0.76
N THR A 43 -3.45 -5.37 -1.53
CA THR A 43 -3.17 -4.15 -2.30
C THR A 43 -4.25 -3.91 -3.35
N ASN A 44 -4.67 -4.96 -4.03
CA ASN A 44 -5.74 -4.85 -5.02
C ASN A 44 -7.06 -4.47 -4.36
N ALA A 45 -7.36 -5.02 -3.19
CA ALA A 45 -8.58 -4.69 -2.47
C ALA A 45 -8.59 -3.21 -2.08
N LEU A 46 -7.46 -2.69 -1.60
CA LEU A 46 -7.34 -1.28 -1.28
C LEU A 46 -7.52 -0.41 -2.52
N TYR A 47 -6.88 -0.79 -3.61
CA TYR A 47 -7.00 -0.06 -4.87
C TYR A 47 -8.45 -0.02 -5.35
N GLU A 48 -9.13 -1.17 -5.38
CA GLU A 48 -10.50 -1.23 -5.84
C GLU A 48 -11.44 -0.40 -4.97
N LYS A 49 -11.19 -0.36 -3.68
CA LYS A 49 -12.02 0.42 -2.76
C LYS A 49 -11.89 1.92 -2.98
N TRP A 50 -10.70 2.41 -3.26
CA TRP A 50 -10.43 3.84 -3.28
C TRP A 50 -10.15 4.45 -4.65
N LYS A 51 -10.01 3.65 -5.69
CA LYS A 51 -9.59 4.15 -7.00
C LYS A 51 -10.48 5.23 -7.58
N GLY A 52 -11.77 5.20 -7.27
CA GLY A 52 -12.71 6.19 -7.76
C GLY A 52 -12.87 7.40 -6.86
N LYS A 53 -12.24 7.38 -5.67
CA LYS A 53 -12.36 8.44 -4.69
C LYS A 53 -11.05 9.18 -4.45
N VAL A 54 -9.94 8.44 -4.42
CA VAL A 54 -8.62 9.01 -4.19
C VAL A 54 -7.71 8.54 -5.31
N GLU A 55 -7.45 9.41 -6.26
CA GLU A 55 -6.65 9.07 -7.43
C GLU A 55 -5.23 8.63 -7.06
N LEU A 56 -4.69 9.22 -6.01
CA LEU A 56 -3.34 8.90 -5.55
C LEU A 56 -3.20 7.44 -5.12
N THR A 57 -4.31 6.76 -4.81
CA THR A 57 -4.29 5.34 -4.42
C THR A 57 -3.56 4.49 -5.45
N ARG A 58 -3.77 4.75 -6.72
CA ARG A 58 -3.12 4.02 -7.80
C ARG A 58 -1.61 4.09 -7.71
N GLU A 59 -1.08 5.28 -7.46
CA GLU A 59 0.35 5.49 -7.36
C GLU A 59 0.93 4.81 -6.13
N LEU A 60 0.23 4.93 -4.99
CA LEU A 60 0.69 4.33 -3.75
C LEU A 60 0.71 2.82 -3.80
N CYS A 61 -0.34 2.21 -4.37
CA CYS A 61 -0.41 0.75 -4.50
C CYS A 61 0.69 0.25 -5.44
N GLY A 62 0.93 0.97 -6.53
CA GLY A 62 2.01 0.63 -7.44
C GLY A 62 3.37 0.72 -6.75
N ALA A 63 3.55 1.75 -5.94
CA ALA A 63 4.81 1.97 -5.24
C ALA A 63 5.13 0.85 -4.26
N ILE A 64 4.14 0.43 -3.46
CA ILE A 64 4.39 -0.62 -2.47
C ILE A 64 4.69 -1.96 -3.14
N VAL A 65 4.00 -2.28 -4.23
CA VAL A 65 4.27 -3.53 -4.94
C VAL A 65 5.67 -3.53 -5.52
N LYS A 66 6.09 -2.42 -6.12
CA LYS A 66 7.44 -2.31 -6.68
C LYS A 66 8.51 -2.40 -5.59
N TYR A 67 8.26 -1.77 -4.46
CA TYR A 67 9.20 -1.79 -3.33
C TYR A 67 9.37 -3.22 -2.81
N GLU A 68 8.26 -3.92 -2.58
CA GLU A 68 8.30 -5.28 -2.07
C GLU A 68 8.91 -6.25 -3.10
N GLU A 69 8.64 -6.05 -4.38
CA GLU A 69 9.25 -6.86 -5.42
C GLU A 69 10.76 -6.71 -5.43
N ARG A 70 11.25 -5.50 -5.27
CA ARG A 70 12.69 -5.25 -5.21
C ARG A 70 13.32 -5.91 -3.99
N MET A 71 12.65 -5.80 -2.84
CA MET A 71 13.12 -6.45 -1.61
C MET A 71 13.16 -7.96 -1.78
N TRP A 72 12.14 -8.51 -2.42
CA TRP A 72 12.08 -9.95 -2.67
C TRP A 72 13.23 -10.41 -3.54
N LYS A 73 13.54 -9.66 -4.61
CA LYS A 73 14.62 -10.02 -5.52
C LYS A 73 16.00 -9.91 -4.87
N ASP A 74 16.14 -8.98 -3.93
CA ASP A 74 17.39 -8.79 -3.20
C ASP A 74 17.58 -9.79 -2.07
N GLY A 75 16.61 -10.67 -1.87
CA GLY A 75 16.63 -11.66 -0.80
C GLY A 75 16.05 -11.09 0.48
N CYS A 76 14.86 -11.50 0.83
CA CYS A 76 14.05 -10.94 1.90
C CYS A 76 14.67 -10.94 3.31
N ASP A 77 15.89 -11.31 3.43
CA ASP A 77 16.57 -11.39 4.72
C ASP A 77 17.19 -10.06 5.13
N GLY A 78 16.95 -9.05 4.36
CA GLY A 78 17.32 -7.69 4.69
C GLY A 78 18.73 -7.38 4.70
#